data_43ad33b07daaafbec080edeb4ea809c1
#
_entry.id   43ad33b07daaafbec080edeb4ea809c1
#
_cell.length_a   1.000
_cell.length_b   1.000
_cell.length_c   1.000
_cell.angle_alpha   90.00
_cell.angle_beta   90.00
_cell.angle_gamma   90.00
#
_symmetry.space_group_name_H-M   'P 1'
#
loop_
_entity.id
_entity.type
_entity.pdbx_description
1 polymer ?
#
loop_
_entity_poly.entity_id
_entity_poly.type
_entity_poly.pdbx_seq_one_letter_code
_entity_poly.pdbx_strand_id
1 'polypeptide(L)'
;MKFFKNKKNEIQESKYFSINEIDIKIEKYLDFDNGFFVELGANDGVNQSNSLYFEKYRNWKGVLVEPIPHNYLLCKKNRSLNSKVF
;
A
#
# COMPACT_ATOMS: atom_id res chain seq x y z
N MET A 1 11.29 1.54 -1.62
CA MET A 1 10.84 2.81 -2.24
C MET A 1 11.00 2.69 -3.75
N LYS A 2 10.00 3.09 -4.50
CA LYS A 2 10.04 3.02 -5.97
C LYS A 2 10.29 4.41 -6.56
N PHE A 3 11.05 4.45 -7.66
CA PHE A 3 11.35 5.67 -8.39
C PHE A 3 11.01 5.50 -9.86
N PHE A 4 10.73 6.60 -10.55
CA PHE A 4 10.48 6.63 -11.98
C PHE A 4 11.03 7.93 -12.57
N LYS A 5 11.26 7.92 -13.90
CA LYS A 5 11.65 9.12 -14.63
C LYS A 5 10.41 9.79 -15.22
N ASN A 6 10.31 11.10 -15.07
CA ASN A 6 9.28 11.89 -15.73
C ASN A 6 9.75 12.34 -17.13
N LYS A 7 8.90 13.13 -17.84
CA LYS A 7 9.20 13.64 -19.18
C LYS A 7 10.45 14.52 -19.26
N LYS A 8 10.91 15.08 -18.12
CA LYS A 8 12.09 15.91 -18.01
C LYS A 8 13.33 15.14 -17.57
N ASN A 9 13.27 13.81 -17.59
CA ASN A 9 14.33 12.91 -17.08
C ASN A 9 14.67 13.10 -15.61
N GLU A 10 13.81 13.70 -14.83
CA GLU A 10 13.95 13.77 -13.38
C GLU A 10 13.51 12.47 -12.74
N ILE A 11 14.24 12.03 -11.70
CA ILE A 11 13.87 10.87 -10.91
C ILE A 11 12.93 11.33 -9.81
N GLN A 12 11.73 10.76 -9.76
CA GLN A 12 10.73 11.06 -8.73
C GLN A 12 10.39 9.81 -7.96
N GLU A 13 10.07 9.97 -6.66
CA GLU A 13 9.55 8.90 -5.85
C GLU A 13 8.14 8.52 -6.32
N SER A 14 7.94 7.22 -6.60
CA SER A 14 6.63 6.73 -6.99
C SER A 14 5.70 6.71 -5.77
N LYS A 15 4.42 7.10 -5.96
CA LYS A 15 3.36 6.97 -4.96
C LYS A 15 2.78 5.55 -4.87
N TYR A 16 3.25 4.63 -5.70
CA TYR A 16 2.77 3.24 -5.74
C TYR A 16 3.78 2.31 -5.06
N PHE A 17 3.29 1.22 -4.49
CA PHE A 17 4.07 0.34 -3.62
C PHE A 17 4.10 -1.11 -4.05
N SER A 18 3.12 -1.56 -4.84
CA SER A 18 2.97 -2.97 -5.21
C SER A 18 4.12 -3.49 -6.06
N ILE A 19 4.40 -4.78 -5.91
CA ILE A 19 5.20 -5.52 -6.88
C ILE A 19 4.43 -5.63 -8.19
N ASN A 20 5.13 -5.58 -9.34
CA ASN A 20 4.54 -5.70 -10.68
C ASN A 20 3.40 -4.69 -10.92
N GLU A 21 3.42 -3.54 -10.24
CA GLU A 21 2.45 -2.46 -10.44
C GLU A 21 1.00 -2.89 -10.21
N ILE A 22 0.77 -3.83 -9.28
CA ILE A 22 -0.58 -4.35 -9.02
C ILE A 22 -1.52 -3.25 -8.55
N ASP A 23 -1.09 -2.34 -7.68
CA ASP A 23 -1.89 -1.21 -7.22
C ASP A 23 -2.30 -0.26 -8.36
N ILE A 24 -1.40 -0.02 -9.32
CA ILE A 24 -1.72 0.77 -10.52
C ILE A 24 -2.79 0.07 -11.36
N LYS A 25 -2.65 -1.24 -11.54
CA LYS A 25 -3.60 -2.05 -12.31
C LYS A 25 -4.97 -2.09 -11.64
N ILE A 26 -5.01 -2.22 -10.33
CA ILE A 26 -6.26 -2.24 -9.54
C ILE A 26 -6.95 -0.87 -9.62
N GLU A 27 -6.20 0.21 -9.53
CA GLU A 27 -6.75 1.57 -9.57
C GLU A 27 -7.61 1.83 -10.80
N LYS A 28 -7.29 1.22 -11.93
CA LYS A 28 -8.10 1.35 -13.14
C LYS A 28 -9.52 0.85 -12.98
N TYR A 29 -9.73 -0.12 -12.10
CA TYR A 29 -11.03 -0.74 -11.84
C TYR A 29 -11.70 -0.19 -10.59
N LEU A 30 -10.90 0.26 -9.62
CA LEU A 30 -11.37 0.73 -8.31
C LEU A 30 -11.00 2.21 -8.13
N ASP A 31 -11.39 3.02 -9.09
CA ASP A 31 -11.08 4.45 -9.12
C ASP A 31 -12.13 5.25 -8.32
N PHE A 32 -12.12 5.04 -7.00
CA PHE A 32 -12.97 5.77 -6.06
C PHE A 32 -12.30 5.93 -4.70
N ASP A 33 -12.71 6.96 -3.96
CA ASP A 33 -12.22 7.23 -2.63
C ASP A 33 -13.08 6.54 -1.55
N ASN A 34 -12.53 6.47 -0.34
CA ASN A 34 -13.24 5.99 0.85
C ASN A 34 -13.67 4.51 0.77
N GLY A 35 -12.90 3.69 0.08
CA GLY A 35 -13.15 2.25 0.00
C GLY A 35 -12.66 1.51 1.25
N PHE A 36 -12.85 0.20 1.25
CA PHE A 36 -12.39 -0.70 2.30
C PHE A 36 -11.64 -1.87 1.69
N PHE A 37 -10.52 -2.25 2.31
CA PHE A 37 -9.72 -3.38 1.84
C PHE A 37 -9.45 -4.40 2.93
N VAL A 38 -9.16 -5.62 2.51
CA VAL A 38 -8.53 -6.66 3.34
C VAL A 38 -7.30 -7.14 2.60
N GLU A 39 -6.14 -7.02 3.22
CA GLU A 39 -4.88 -7.49 2.65
C GLU A 39 -4.33 -8.63 3.50
N LEU A 40 -4.19 -9.83 2.91
CA LEU A 40 -3.58 -10.99 3.54
C LEU A 40 -2.11 -11.08 3.13
N GLY A 41 -1.24 -11.33 4.12
CA GLY A 41 0.19 -11.34 3.88
C GLY A 41 0.74 -9.93 3.70
N ALA A 42 0.40 -9.04 4.62
CA ALA A 42 0.71 -7.61 4.50
C ALA A 42 2.20 -7.27 4.66
N ASN A 43 3.03 -8.22 5.10
CA ASN A 43 4.45 -8.03 5.32
C ASN A 43 4.70 -6.88 6.32
N ASP A 44 5.60 -5.95 6.03
CA ASP A 44 5.85 -4.77 6.87
C ASP A 44 4.82 -3.65 6.68
N GLY A 45 3.84 -3.85 5.80
CA GLY A 45 2.79 -2.89 5.51
C GLY A 45 3.16 -1.83 4.46
N VAL A 46 4.39 -1.79 4.00
CA VAL A 46 4.89 -0.79 3.04
C VAL A 46 5.48 -1.45 1.80
N ASN A 47 6.54 -2.25 1.98
CA ASN A 47 7.20 -2.89 0.85
C ASN A 47 6.27 -3.87 0.15
N GLN A 48 6.07 -3.68 -1.14
CA GLN A 48 5.21 -4.51 -1.98
C GLN A 48 3.74 -4.50 -1.56
N SER A 49 3.31 -3.49 -0.80
CA SER A 49 1.92 -3.38 -0.36
C SER A 49 0.99 -3.10 -1.55
N ASN A 50 -0.12 -3.82 -1.59
CA ASN A 50 -1.17 -3.62 -2.60
C ASN A 50 -2.23 -2.60 -2.14
N SER A 51 -2.30 -2.30 -0.85
CA SER A 51 -3.33 -1.45 -0.27
C SER A 51 -2.84 -0.06 0.17
N LEU A 52 -1.53 0.11 0.36
CA LEU A 52 -1.00 1.36 0.93
C LEU A 52 -1.30 2.58 0.07
N TYR A 53 -1.22 2.46 -1.25
CA TYR A 53 -1.60 3.54 -2.15
C TYR A 53 -3.02 4.01 -1.87
N PHE A 54 -3.96 3.09 -1.76
CA PHE A 54 -5.37 3.40 -1.53
C PHE A 54 -5.59 4.04 -0.17
N GLU A 55 -4.93 3.55 0.87
CA GLU A 55 -5.01 4.14 2.21
C GLU A 55 -4.44 5.56 2.23
N LYS A 56 -3.28 5.75 1.62
CA LYS A 56 -2.54 7.01 1.69
C LYS A 56 -3.12 8.10 0.78
N TYR A 57 -3.57 7.74 -0.40
CA TYR A 57 -3.96 8.71 -1.43
C TYR A 57 -5.46 8.71 -1.77
N ARG A 58 -6.20 7.67 -1.40
CA ARG A 58 -7.61 7.55 -1.75
C ARG A 58 -8.51 7.42 -0.50
N ASN A 59 -7.96 7.67 0.67
CA ASN A 59 -8.67 7.62 1.95
C ASN A 59 -9.38 6.29 2.22
N TRP A 60 -8.81 5.20 1.76
CA TRP A 60 -9.32 3.86 2.07
C TRP A 60 -8.93 3.45 3.48
N LYS A 61 -9.74 2.61 4.09
CA LYS A 61 -9.47 1.97 5.38
C LYS A 61 -9.53 0.46 5.20
N GLY A 62 -8.95 -0.28 6.13
CA GLY A 62 -9.03 -1.71 5.97
C GLY A 62 -8.41 -2.52 7.09
N VAL A 63 -8.20 -3.78 6.75
CA VAL A 63 -7.60 -4.78 7.63
C VAL A 63 -6.40 -5.38 6.94
N LEU A 64 -5.32 -5.48 7.70
CA LEU A 64 -4.07 -6.09 7.26
C LEU A 64 -3.79 -7.30 8.14
N VAL A 65 -3.46 -8.42 7.54
CA VAL A 65 -3.13 -9.65 8.25
C VAL A 65 -1.72 -10.08 7.90
N GLU A 66 -0.87 -10.25 8.91
CA GLU A 66 0.51 -10.68 8.73
C GLU A 66 0.88 -11.71 9.80
N PRO A 67 1.09 -12.98 9.42
CA PRO A 67 1.33 -14.05 10.39
C PRO A 67 2.73 -14.08 10.97
N ILE A 68 3.73 -13.48 10.32
CA ILE A 68 5.10 -13.48 10.82
C ILE A 68 5.25 -12.41 11.89
N PRO A 69 5.58 -12.78 13.16
CA PRO A 69 5.56 -11.82 14.28
C PRO A 69 6.40 -10.56 14.06
N HIS A 70 7.59 -10.70 13.53
CA HIS A 70 8.46 -9.56 13.25
C HIS A 70 7.83 -8.60 12.24
N ASN A 71 7.29 -9.14 11.16
CA ASN A 71 6.64 -8.34 10.11
C ASN A 71 5.32 -7.74 10.62
N TYR A 72 4.58 -8.48 11.43
CA TYR A 72 3.37 -7.95 12.07
C TYR A 72 3.67 -6.70 12.90
N LEU A 73 4.73 -6.70 13.69
CA LEU A 73 5.11 -5.54 14.50
C LEU A 73 5.48 -4.34 13.63
N LEU A 74 6.21 -4.57 12.56
CA LEU A 74 6.54 -3.52 11.58
C LEU A 74 5.29 -2.99 10.88
N CYS A 75 4.42 -3.89 10.44
CA CYS A 75 3.17 -3.52 9.79
C CYS A 75 2.28 -2.68 10.71
N LYS A 76 2.15 -3.08 11.96
CA LYS A 76 1.39 -2.34 12.96
C LYS A 76 1.95 -0.94 13.19
N LYS A 77 3.27 -0.81 13.25
CA LYS A 77 3.93 0.49 13.37
C LYS A 77 3.67 1.38 12.15
N ASN A 78 3.72 0.79 10.96
CA ASN A 78 3.64 1.54 9.70
C ASN A 78 2.21 1.87 9.28
N ARG A 79 1.22 1.08 9.70
CA ARG A 79 -0.14 1.13 9.15
C ARG A 79 -1.26 1.28 10.18
N SER A 80 -0.96 1.54 11.45
CA SER A 80 -1.98 1.55 12.51
C SER A 80 -2.91 2.76 12.50
N LEU A 81 -2.64 3.78 11.69
CA LEU A 81 -3.39 5.03 11.75
C LEU A 81 -4.82 4.89 11.21
N ASN A 82 -5.00 4.27 10.05
CA ASN A 82 -6.29 4.15 9.36
C ASN A 82 -6.74 2.70 9.16
N SER A 83 -5.93 1.74 9.54
CA SER A 83 -6.22 0.32 9.34
C SER A 83 -5.92 -0.48 10.60
N LYS A 84 -6.58 -1.63 10.74
CA LYS A 84 -6.29 -2.57 11.80
C LYS A 84 -5.35 -3.66 11.27
N VAL A 85 -4.36 -4.01 12.09
CA VAL A 85 -3.35 -5.02 11.78
C VAL A 85 -3.52 -6.20 12.73
N PHE A 86 -3.59 -7.38 12.16
CA PHE A 86 -3.71 -8.63 12.89
C PHE A 86 -2.58 -9.58 12.56
#